data_41b0751046c94bc8d5b0ea457ac0acdb
#
_entry.id   41b0751046c94bc8d5b0ea457ac0acdb
#
_cell.length_a   1.000
_cell.length_b   1.000
_cell.length_c   1.000
_cell.angle_alpha   90.00
_cell.angle_beta   90.00
_cell.angle_gamma   90.00
#
_symmetry.space_group_name_H-M   'P 1'
#
loop_
_entity.id
_entity.type
_entity.pdbx_description
1 polymer ?
#
loop_
_entity_poly.entity_id
_entity_poly.type
_entity_poly.pdbx_seq_one_letter_code
_entity_poly.pdbx_strand_id
1 'polypeptide(L)'
;MKILYLECSMGAAGDMLTAALYELLGNNDKKAFLKQINSLGLNNVRITAQPIEKNLIKGTKVHVKIHGYEEHEKNSCPTGYNNSHKHSHTSLKTIGNIISKLKVSKKVKDNAVNIYNIIAQAEAKAHHKSVTRIHFHEVGEIDAIIDIVSVCLLVDKVSPNKIISSPINIGKGRLHCAHGILSVPAPATANILYNIPIYTNEYEGELCTPTGAAIIKHFVTSFGQMPIMRIKKIGYGMGARKIEIPNCVRAFLGESDKDADTTSNTIAQLQCNLDDITGEALSFASELLLEKGALDVFYTSIQMKKNRPGVLFTCICEMEKVDFFAKLILEYTSTFGVRKTICKRYILNRKTSVQKTPYGNIRIKTGEGFGIKKSKPEFEDIVKVARIKNKTFDEIKKNIKLK
;
A
#
# COMPACT_ATOMS: atom_id res chain seq x y z
N MET A 1 4.75 -16.76 1.97
CA MET A 1 4.68 -15.39 2.58
C MET A 1 3.29 -15.14 3.12
N LYS A 2 3.15 -14.66 4.37
CA LYS A 2 1.86 -14.38 5.02
C LYS A 2 1.34 -13.01 4.58
N ILE A 3 0.18 -12.97 3.94
CA ILE A 3 -0.43 -11.75 3.39
C ILE A 3 -1.74 -11.48 4.12
N LEU A 4 -1.94 -10.22 4.48
CA LEU A 4 -3.22 -9.67 4.91
C LEU A 4 -3.76 -8.80 3.77
N TYR A 5 -4.94 -9.16 3.25
CA TYR A 5 -5.67 -8.33 2.29
C TYR A 5 -6.87 -7.70 2.97
N LEU A 6 -6.98 -6.38 2.88
CA LEU A 6 -8.11 -5.61 3.40
C LEU A 6 -8.99 -5.18 2.23
N GLU A 7 -10.24 -5.58 2.25
CA GLU A 7 -11.22 -5.13 1.29
C GLU A 7 -12.05 -4.00 1.89
N CYS A 8 -11.89 -2.81 1.31
CA CYS A 8 -12.47 -1.56 1.77
C CYS A 8 -13.57 -1.04 0.82
N SER A 9 -14.35 -1.97 0.23
CA SER A 9 -15.45 -1.63 -0.70
C SER A 9 -16.59 -0.87 -0.02
N MET A 10 -16.68 -0.98 1.30
CA MET A 10 -17.62 -0.22 2.14
C MET A 10 -16.90 0.79 3.04
N GLY A 11 -15.75 1.28 2.57
CA GLY A 11 -14.92 2.22 3.32
C GLY A 11 -14.05 1.57 4.38
N ALA A 12 -13.63 2.38 5.37
CA ALA A 12 -12.82 1.92 6.49
C ALA A 12 -13.00 2.85 7.70
N ALA A 13 -13.21 2.27 8.86
CA ALA A 13 -13.23 2.95 10.15
C ALA A 13 -12.44 2.14 11.18
N GLY A 14 -12.00 2.77 12.26
CA GLY A 14 -11.16 2.13 13.26
C GLY A 14 -11.81 0.92 13.91
N ASP A 15 -13.09 1.03 14.27
CA ASP A 15 -13.92 -0.05 14.81
C ASP A 15 -14.08 -1.23 13.83
N MET A 16 -14.30 -0.92 12.53
CA MET A 16 -14.43 -1.94 11.48
C MET A 16 -13.13 -2.70 11.27
N LEU A 17 -11.99 -1.99 11.21
CA LEU A 17 -10.67 -2.60 11.07
C LEU A 17 -10.32 -3.44 12.31
N THR A 18 -10.60 -2.93 13.51
CA THR A 18 -10.42 -3.66 14.77
C THR A 18 -11.24 -4.96 14.76
N ALA A 19 -12.51 -4.89 14.40
CA ALA A 19 -13.41 -6.05 14.38
C ALA A 19 -12.99 -7.09 13.34
N ALA A 20 -12.63 -6.66 12.12
CA ALA A 20 -12.18 -7.55 11.04
C ALA A 20 -10.89 -8.30 11.43
N LEU A 21 -9.92 -7.59 12.02
CA LEU A 21 -8.66 -8.19 12.47
C LEU A 21 -8.85 -9.09 13.69
N TYR A 22 -9.77 -8.73 14.59
CA TYR A 22 -10.13 -9.56 15.75
C TYR A 22 -10.67 -10.91 15.33
N GLU A 23 -11.49 -10.99 14.27
CA GLU A 23 -12.00 -12.26 13.76
C GLU A 23 -10.91 -13.20 13.23
N LEU A 24 -9.78 -12.67 12.78
CA LEU A 24 -8.65 -13.49 12.33
C LEU A 24 -7.96 -14.25 13.48
N LEU A 25 -8.21 -13.87 14.74
CA LEU A 25 -7.60 -14.52 15.89
C LEU A 25 -8.28 -15.86 16.22
N GLY A 26 -7.56 -16.77 16.87
CA GLY A 26 -8.12 -17.95 17.51
C GLY A 26 -8.87 -17.59 18.80
N ASN A 27 -9.73 -18.50 19.30
CA ASN A 27 -10.57 -18.22 20.47
C ASN A 27 -9.79 -17.80 21.71
N ASN A 28 -8.64 -18.42 21.97
CA ASN A 28 -7.78 -18.07 23.11
C ASN A 28 -7.16 -16.68 22.94
N ASP A 29 -6.71 -16.36 21.72
CA ASP A 29 -6.12 -15.06 21.39
C ASP A 29 -7.17 -13.95 21.43
N LYS A 30 -8.42 -14.22 21.04
CA LYS A 30 -9.56 -13.30 21.18
C LYS A 30 -9.79 -12.91 22.63
N LYS A 31 -9.82 -13.90 23.54
CA LYS A 31 -9.96 -13.65 24.98
C LYS A 31 -8.77 -12.88 25.54
N ALA A 32 -7.56 -13.27 25.15
CA ALA A 32 -6.32 -12.59 25.55
C ALA A 32 -6.29 -11.15 25.08
N PHE A 33 -6.70 -10.87 23.83
CA PHE A 33 -6.79 -9.51 23.28
C PHE A 33 -7.77 -8.65 24.08
N LEU A 34 -9.01 -9.12 24.31
CA LEU A 34 -10.01 -8.38 25.06
C LEU A 34 -9.55 -8.12 26.51
N LYS A 35 -8.88 -9.08 27.15
CA LYS A 35 -8.28 -8.88 28.49
C LYS A 35 -7.20 -7.81 28.44
N GLN A 36 -6.30 -7.88 27.45
CA GLN A 36 -5.19 -6.94 27.30
C GLN A 36 -5.69 -5.51 27.04
N ILE A 37 -6.62 -5.32 26.08
CA ILE A 37 -7.12 -4.00 25.72
C ILE A 37 -7.90 -3.36 26.86
N ASN A 38 -8.66 -4.12 27.63
CA ASN A 38 -9.38 -3.65 28.80
C ASN A 38 -8.48 -3.39 30.02
N SER A 39 -7.20 -3.79 29.98
CA SER A 39 -6.21 -3.60 31.05
C SER A 39 -5.15 -2.52 30.71
N LEU A 40 -5.38 -1.71 29.67
CA LEU A 40 -4.41 -0.68 29.23
C LEU A 40 -4.16 0.43 30.25
N GLY A 41 -4.98 0.56 31.27
CA GLY A 41 -4.87 1.63 32.27
C GLY A 41 -5.70 2.88 31.93
N LEU A 42 -6.67 2.74 31.03
CA LEU A 42 -7.64 3.79 30.74
C LEU A 42 -8.85 3.62 31.66
N ASN A 43 -9.10 4.61 32.52
CA ASN A 43 -10.19 4.55 33.49
C ASN A 43 -11.55 4.63 32.79
N ASN A 44 -12.50 3.79 33.27
CA ASN A 44 -13.88 3.78 32.81
C ASN A 44 -14.09 3.46 31.33
N VAL A 45 -13.12 2.80 30.69
CA VAL A 45 -13.21 2.34 29.32
C VAL A 45 -13.40 0.85 29.27
N ARG A 46 -14.39 0.38 28.53
CA ARG A 46 -14.68 -1.04 28.31
C ARG A 46 -14.88 -1.33 26.83
N ILE A 47 -14.12 -2.29 26.32
CA ILE A 47 -14.20 -2.76 24.95
C ILE A 47 -14.81 -4.15 24.95
N THR A 48 -15.82 -4.34 24.10
CA THR A 48 -16.47 -5.61 23.87
C THR A 48 -16.57 -5.91 22.37
N ALA A 49 -16.55 -7.17 22.03
CA ALA A 49 -16.74 -7.64 20.66
C ALA A 49 -17.98 -8.53 20.63
N GLN A 50 -18.96 -8.19 19.82
CA GLN A 50 -20.22 -8.89 19.72
C GLN A 50 -20.43 -9.42 18.30
N PRO A 51 -20.87 -10.69 18.15
CA PRO A 51 -21.30 -11.18 16.85
C PRO A 51 -22.57 -10.43 16.42
N ILE A 52 -22.61 -10.02 15.17
CA ILE A 52 -23.77 -9.36 14.58
C ILE A 52 -24.03 -9.94 13.19
N GLU A 53 -25.28 -9.95 12.78
CA GLU A 53 -25.68 -10.35 11.44
C GLU A 53 -26.36 -9.18 10.73
N LYS A 54 -25.89 -8.87 9.52
CA LYS A 54 -26.50 -7.88 8.62
C LYS A 54 -26.69 -8.52 7.25
N ASN A 55 -27.91 -8.53 6.73
CA ASN A 55 -28.24 -9.11 5.42
C ASN A 55 -27.66 -10.50 5.22
N LEU A 56 -27.85 -11.39 6.20
CA LEU A 56 -27.34 -12.78 6.25
C LEU A 56 -25.81 -12.92 6.30
N ILE A 57 -25.07 -11.82 6.40
CA ILE A 57 -23.62 -11.84 6.60
C ILE A 57 -23.34 -11.70 8.09
N LYS A 58 -22.71 -12.72 8.65
CA LYS A 58 -22.25 -12.73 10.06
C LYS A 58 -20.87 -12.10 10.14
N GLY A 59 -20.68 -11.28 11.16
CA GLY A 59 -19.40 -10.63 11.45
C GLY A 59 -19.36 -10.16 12.90
N THR A 60 -18.33 -9.45 13.25
CA THR A 60 -18.16 -8.88 14.59
C THR A 60 -18.33 -7.37 14.56
N LYS A 61 -19.00 -6.81 15.55
CA LYS A 61 -18.98 -5.40 15.88
C LYS A 61 -18.21 -5.19 17.18
N VAL A 62 -17.28 -4.25 17.17
CA VAL A 62 -16.56 -3.82 18.37
C VAL A 62 -17.26 -2.58 18.93
N HIS A 63 -17.45 -2.58 20.23
CA HIS A 63 -18.06 -1.49 20.98
C HIS A 63 -17.06 -0.95 21.99
N VAL A 64 -16.85 0.34 21.94
CA VAL A 64 -16.06 1.09 22.94
C VAL A 64 -17.05 1.84 23.83
N LYS A 65 -17.11 1.47 25.12
CA LYS A 65 -17.95 2.16 26.11
C LYS A 65 -17.08 2.97 27.06
N ILE A 66 -17.38 4.26 27.18
CA ILE A 66 -16.72 5.18 28.07
C ILE A 66 -17.74 5.59 29.14
N HIS A 67 -17.42 5.38 30.40
CA HIS A 67 -18.37 5.54 31.52
C HIS A 67 -19.68 4.75 31.35
N GLY A 68 -19.64 3.63 30.63
CA GLY A 68 -20.80 2.77 30.40
C GLY A 68 -21.64 3.10 29.14
N TYR A 69 -21.37 4.20 28.46
CA TYR A 69 -22.11 4.67 27.28
C TYR A 69 -21.25 4.59 26.02
N GLU A 70 -21.86 4.25 24.87
CA GLU A 70 -21.25 4.46 23.56
C GLU A 70 -21.39 5.92 23.17
N GLU A 71 -20.40 6.47 22.47
CA GLU A 71 -20.36 7.89 22.11
C GLU A 71 -21.51 8.31 21.19
N HIS A 72 -21.95 7.43 20.30
CA HIS A 72 -23.09 7.64 19.40
C HIS A 72 -24.45 7.70 20.14
N GLU A 73 -24.55 7.13 21.34
CA GLU A 73 -25.80 7.15 22.13
C GLU A 73 -25.99 8.49 22.87
N LYS A 74 -24.93 9.27 23.07
CA LYS A 74 -24.99 10.57 23.75
C LYS A 74 -25.75 11.65 22.95
N ASN A 75 -25.78 11.51 21.63
CA ASN A 75 -26.44 12.49 20.72
C ASN A 75 -27.94 12.24 20.51
N SER A 76 -28.51 11.16 21.07
CA SER A 76 -29.91 10.77 20.86
C SER A 76 -30.80 10.81 22.13
N CYS A 77 -30.32 11.33 23.26
CA CYS A 77 -31.15 11.46 24.48
C CYS A 77 -32.02 12.74 24.45
N PRO A 78 -33.38 12.62 24.49
CA PRO A 78 -34.30 13.75 24.41
C PRO A 78 -34.52 14.51 25.74
N THR A 79 -33.77 14.23 26.80
CA THR A 79 -34.03 14.86 28.11
C THR A 79 -32.89 15.79 28.50
N GLY A 80 -33.21 17.06 28.48
CA GLY A 80 -32.60 18.27 28.95
C GLY A 80 -31.57 18.23 30.11
N TYR A 81 -30.44 17.59 29.89
CA TYR A 81 -29.25 17.84 30.64
C TYR A 81 -28.32 18.74 29.80
N ASN A 82 -28.40 20.04 30.06
CA ASN A 82 -27.38 21.01 29.67
C ASN A 82 -26.06 20.65 30.33
N ASN A 83 -25.39 19.62 29.86
CA ASN A 83 -23.97 19.44 30.11
C ASN A 83 -23.21 20.14 29.00
N SER A 84 -22.79 21.36 29.22
CA SER A 84 -21.68 22.02 28.54
C SER A 84 -20.41 21.17 28.71
N HIS A 85 -20.36 19.98 28.05
CA HIS A 85 -19.10 19.31 27.88
C HIS A 85 -18.27 20.21 26.95
N LYS A 86 -17.37 20.99 27.53
CA LYS A 86 -16.21 21.55 26.85
C LYS A 86 -15.62 20.43 26.03
N HIS A 87 -15.78 20.50 24.69
CA HIS A 87 -15.01 19.67 23.78
C HIS A 87 -13.55 19.83 24.21
N SER A 88 -12.98 18.77 24.80
CA SER A 88 -11.60 18.82 25.27
C SER A 88 -10.71 18.84 24.05
N HIS A 89 -10.21 20.02 23.71
CA HIS A 89 -9.22 20.17 22.65
C HIS A 89 -7.97 19.38 23.00
N THR A 90 -7.88 18.16 22.50
CA THR A 90 -6.76 17.26 22.79
C THR A 90 -5.61 17.56 21.82
N SER A 91 -4.44 17.90 22.36
CA SER A 91 -3.24 18.13 21.55
C SER A 91 -2.51 16.82 21.21
N LEU A 92 -1.72 16.84 20.13
CA LEU A 92 -0.86 15.70 19.76
C LEU A 92 0.06 15.28 20.93
N LYS A 93 0.56 16.25 21.70
CA LYS A 93 1.39 15.99 22.89
C LYS A 93 0.61 15.26 23.99
N THR A 94 -0.64 15.62 24.21
CA THR A 94 -1.52 14.95 25.19
C THR A 94 -1.77 13.50 24.77
N ILE A 95 -2.09 13.26 23.48
CA ILE A 95 -2.28 11.91 22.93
C ILE A 95 -1.00 11.08 23.07
N GLY A 96 0.15 11.63 22.72
CA GLY A 96 1.45 10.97 22.91
C GLY A 96 1.71 10.58 24.38
N ASN A 97 1.35 11.45 25.32
CA ASN A 97 1.45 11.16 26.76
C ASN A 97 0.50 10.03 27.20
N ILE A 98 -0.72 10.00 26.65
CA ILE A 98 -1.68 8.89 26.91
C ILE A 98 -1.09 7.58 26.38
N ILE A 99 -0.70 7.53 25.09
CA ILE A 99 -0.15 6.33 24.45
C ILE A 99 1.12 5.85 25.18
N SER A 100 1.98 6.75 25.64
CA SER A 100 3.23 6.38 26.34
C SER A 100 2.97 5.60 27.64
N LYS A 101 1.85 5.87 28.33
CA LYS A 101 1.46 5.24 29.60
C LYS A 101 0.75 3.89 29.40
N LEU A 102 0.28 3.57 28.19
CA LEU A 102 -0.45 2.32 27.93
C LEU A 102 0.47 1.10 28.13
N LYS A 103 -0.10 0.02 28.68
CA LYS A 103 0.60 -1.27 28.91
C LYS A 103 0.68 -2.11 27.65
N VAL A 104 1.40 -1.61 26.62
CA VAL A 104 1.62 -2.28 25.34
C VAL A 104 3.09 -2.23 24.92
N SER A 105 3.49 -3.03 23.93
CA SER A 105 4.86 -3.06 23.42
C SER A 105 5.27 -1.70 22.82
N LYS A 106 6.58 -1.42 22.82
CA LYS A 106 7.12 -0.21 22.19
C LYS A 106 6.69 -0.10 20.72
N LYS A 107 6.73 -1.20 19.99
CA LYS A 107 6.31 -1.26 18.58
C LYS A 107 4.86 -0.79 18.38
N VAL A 108 3.95 -1.21 19.25
CA VAL A 108 2.55 -0.78 19.23
C VAL A 108 2.41 0.71 19.51
N LYS A 109 3.15 1.22 20.52
CA LYS A 109 3.18 2.67 20.84
C LYS A 109 3.71 3.48 19.67
N ASP A 110 4.82 3.07 19.09
CA ASP A 110 5.45 3.78 17.96
C ASP A 110 4.50 3.83 16.75
N ASN A 111 3.83 2.71 16.41
CA ASN A 111 2.84 2.67 15.35
C ASN A 111 1.65 3.60 15.63
N ALA A 112 1.11 3.57 16.84
CA ALA A 112 -0.02 4.43 17.21
C ALA A 112 0.35 5.93 17.13
N VAL A 113 1.54 6.32 17.62
CA VAL A 113 2.05 7.69 17.50
C VAL A 113 2.23 8.08 16.03
N ASN A 114 2.77 7.20 15.19
CA ASN A 114 2.93 7.47 13.76
C ASN A 114 1.59 7.67 13.04
N ILE A 115 0.56 6.90 13.38
CA ILE A 115 -0.79 7.10 12.85
C ILE A 115 -1.33 8.47 13.27
N TYR A 116 -1.17 8.87 14.54
CA TYR A 116 -1.57 10.20 14.98
C TYR A 116 -0.78 11.33 14.33
N ASN A 117 0.49 11.13 14.01
CA ASN A 117 1.28 12.09 13.22
C ASN A 117 0.70 12.28 11.81
N ILE A 118 0.23 11.21 11.16
CA ILE A 118 -0.44 11.29 9.85
C ILE A 118 -1.72 12.14 9.97
N ILE A 119 -2.55 11.89 10.99
CA ILE A 119 -3.78 12.66 11.24
C ILE A 119 -3.43 14.14 11.51
N ALA A 120 -2.46 14.40 12.39
CA ALA A 120 -2.06 15.74 12.76
C ALA A 120 -1.55 16.57 11.56
N GLN A 121 -0.77 15.96 10.67
CA GLN A 121 -0.31 16.60 9.44
C GLN A 121 -1.47 16.94 8.50
N ALA A 122 -2.46 16.04 8.39
CA ALA A 122 -3.62 16.25 7.54
C ALA A 122 -4.54 17.36 8.07
N GLU A 123 -4.78 17.39 9.38
CA GLU A 123 -5.53 18.44 10.06
C GLU A 123 -4.81 19.81 9.98
N ALA A 124 -3.49 19.81 10.18
CA ALA A 124 -2.67 21.02 10.06
C ALA A 124 -2.80 21.63 8.66
N LYS A 125 -2.78 20.78 7.62
CA LYS A 125 -2.98 21.21 6.24
C LYS A 125 -4.40 21.70 5.98
N ALA A 126 -5.42 21.01 6.51
CA ALA A 126 -6.82 21.40 6.36
C ALA A 126 -7.13 22.75 7.01
N HIS A 127 -6.50 23.04 8.16
CA HIS A 127 -6.71 24.27 8.92
C HIS A 127 -5.67 25.38 8.65
N HIS A 128 -4.73 25.16 7.75
CA HIS A 128 -3.61 26.09 7.50
C HIS A 128 -2.87 26.52 8.77
N LYS A 129 -2.67 25.56 9.69
CA LYS A 129 -1.98 25.77 10.97
C LYS A 129 -0.72 24.89 11.06
N SER A 130 0.20 25.24 11.97
CA SER A 130 1.32 24.35 12.29
C SER A 130 0.82 23.11 13.05
N VAL A 131 1.46 21.96 12.88
CA VAL A 131 1.12 20.70 13.56
C VAL A 131 1.13 20.85 15.09
N THR A 132 1.99 21.71 15.63
CA THR A 132 2.07 21.99 17.07
C THR A 132 0.89 22.79 17.65
N ARG A 133 0.10 23.42 16.78
CA ARG A 133 -1.07 24.25 17.16
C ARG A 133 -2.39 23.57 16.81
N ILE A 134 -2.37 22.32 16.38
CA ILE A 134 -3.59 21.57 16.10
C ILE A 134 -4.18 21.04 17.40
N HIS A 135 -5.48 21.21 17.50
CA HIS A 135 -6.32 20.55 18.51
C HIS A 135 -7.25 19.59 17.78
N PHE A 136 -7.26 18.37 18.22
CA PHE A 136 -8.15 17.36 17.70
C PHE A 136 -9.54 17.50 18.33
N HIS A 137 -10.56 17.37 17.52
CA HIS A 137 -11.95 17.26 17.96
C HIS A 137 -12.30 15.76 18.10
N GLU A 138 -13.03 15.20 17.14
CA GLU A 138 -13.49 13.81 17.18
C GLU A 138 -12.33 12.78 17.24
N VAL A 139 -11.27 12.97 16.45
CA VAL A 139 -10.11 12.04 16.43
C VAL A 139 -9.19 12.16 17.67
N GLY A 140 -9.43 13.13 18.53
CA GLY A 140 -8.73 13.31 19.82
C GLY A 140 -9.43 12.61 20.99
N GLU A 141 -10.56 12.01 20.77
CA GLU A 141 -11.35 11.33 21.79
C GLU A 141 -10.77 9.95 22.13
N ILE A 142 -11.15 9.43 23.28
CA ILE A 142 -10.54 8.19 23.82
C ILE A 142 -10.88 6.98 22.95
N ASP A 143 -12.04 6.94 22.31
CA ASP A 143 -12.46 5.87 21.41
C ASP A 143 -11.55 5.77 20.18
N ALA A 144 -11.18 6.90 19.56
CA ALA A 144 -10.24 6.91 18.44
C ALA A 144 -8.84 6.43 18.86
N ILE A 145 -8.39 6.77 20.08
CA ILE A 145 -7.11 6.26 20.63
C ILE A 145 -7.18 4.73 20.77
N ILE A 146 -8.29 4.23 21.28
CA ILE A 146 -8.50 2.82 21.49
C ILE A 146 -8.55 2.07 20.16
N ASP A 147 -9.26 2.58 19.18
CA ASP A 147 -9.34 1.98 17.85
C ASP A 147 -7.95 1.86 17.20
N ILE A 148 -7.18 2.93 17.22
CA ILE A 148 -5.82 2.93 16.67
C ILE A 148 -4.92 1.94 17.41
N VAL A 149 -4.94 1.95 18.74
CA VAL A 149 -4.12 1.04 19.55
C VAL A 149 -4.57 -0.42 19.37
N SER A 150 -5.88 -0.66 19.25
CA SER A 150 -6.45 -1.99 19.01
C SER A 150 -5.97 -2.57 17.68
N VAL A 151 -6.04 -1.78 16.61
CA VAL A 151 -5.53 -2.20 15.30
C VAL A 151 -4.02 -2.46 15.35
N CYS A 152 -3.24 -1.59 15.99
CA CYS A 152 -1.79 -1.78 16.15
C CYS A 152 -1.47 -3.10 16.89
N LEU A 153 -2.20 -3.40 17.97
CA LEU A 153 -2.07 -4.66 18.72
C LEU A 153 -2.44 -5.88 17.85
N LEU A 154 -3.54 -5.79 17.10
CA LEU A 154 -4.03 -6.88 16.27
C LEU A 154 -3.10 -7.15 15.09
N VAL A 155 -2.59 -6.10 14.43
CA VAL A 155 -1.57 -6.24 13.37
C VAL A 155 -0.30 -6.87 13.91
N ASP A 156 0.14 -6.49 15.11
CA ASP A 156 1.31 -7.10 15.76
C ASP A 156 1.08 -8.59 16.07
N LYS A 157 -0.10 -8.98 16.58
CA LYS A 157 -0.50 -10.38 16.84
C LYS A 157 -0.65 -11.19 15.56
N VAL A 158 -1.30 -10.66 14.54
CA VAL A 158 -1.46 -11.32 13.23
C VAL A 158 -0.12 -11.44 12.53
N SER A 159 0.77 -10.46 12.69
CA SER A 159 2.13 -10.41 12.14
C SER A 159 2.20 -10.83 10.66
N PRO A 160 1.51 -10.11 9.75
CA PRO A 160 1.61 -10.37 8.32
C PRO A 160 2.97 -9.87 7.77
N ASN A 161 3.49 -10.54 6.74
CA ASN A 161 4.67 -10.08 6.04
C ASN A 161 4.36 -8.89 5.09
N LYS A 162 3.13 -8.86 4.56
CA LYS A 162 2.64 -7.82 3.65
C LYS A 162 1.18 -7.51 3.93
N ILE A 163 0.82 -6.23 3.87
CA ILE A 163 -0.57 -5.78 3.98
C ILE A 163 -0.93 -5.08 2.68
N ILE A 164 -1.98 -5.56 2.03
CA ILE A 164 -2.49 -5.03 0.75
C ILE A 164 -3.94 -4.60 0.97
N SER A 165 -4.36 -3.49 0.38
CA SER A 165 -5.74 -3.05 0.40
C SER A 165 -6.33 -2.93 -1.00
N SER A 166 -7.63 -3.16 -1.14
CA SER A 166 -8.37 -2.69 -2.30
C SER A 166 -8.31 -1.16 -2.40
N PRO A 167 -8.66 -0.53 -3.52
CA PRO A 167 -9.07 0.87 -3.53
C PRO A 167 -10.12 1.12 -2.47
N ILE A 168 -10.14 2.33 -1.88
CA ILE A 168 -11.00 2.66 -0.75
C ILE A 168 -12.25 3.39 -1.25
N ASN A 169 -13.43 2.91 -0.88
CA ASN A 169 -14.66 3.64 -1.07
C ASN A 169 -14.79 4.71 0.00
N ILE A 170 -14.86 5.97 -0.41
CA ILE A 170 -14.97 7.10 0.54
C ILE A 170 -16.42 7.51 0.84
N GLY A 171 -17.39 6.99 0.07
CA GLY A 171 -18.77 7.46 0.11
C GLY A 171 -18.97 8.74 -0.70
N LYS A 172 -20.12 9.39 -0.54
CA LYS A 172 -20.45 10.65 -1.20
C LYS A 172 -21.39 11.51 -0.35
N GLY A 173 -21.67 12.73 -0.84
CA GLY A 173 -22.65 13.63 -0.20
C GLY A 173 -22.04 14.51 0.87
N ARG A 174 -22.71 14.67 2.00
CA ARG A 174 -22.35 15.62 3.07
C ARG A 174 -22.24 14.93 4.42
N LEU A 175 -21.36 15.45 5.25
CA LEU A 175 -21.11 15.02 6.63
C LEU A 175 -21.40 16.18 7.58
N HIS A 176 -22.14 15.92 8.66
CA HIS A 176 -22.29 16.83 9.78
C HIS A 176 -21.20 16.54 10.83
N CYS A 177 -20.36 17.49 11.12
CA CYS A 177 -19.27 17.37 12.08
C CYS A 177 -19.11 18.64 12.92
N ALA A 178 -18.18 18.67 13.84
CA ALA A 178 -17.90 19.83 14.70
C ALA A 178 -17.63 21.15 13.94
N HIS A 179 -17.22 21.06 12.66
CA HIS A 179 -16.96 22.21 11.79
C HIS A 179 -18.17 22.60 10.91
N GLY A 180 -19.36 22.02 11.18
CA GLY A 180 -20.55 22.22 10.37
C GLY A 180 -20.75 21.14 9.30
N ILE A 181 -21.34 21.52 8.17
CA ILE A 181 -21.63 20.60 7.07
C ILE A 181 -20.49 20.64 6.07
N LEU A 182 -19.81 19.50 5.91
CA LEU A 182 -18.71 19.34 4.97
C LEU A 182 -19.06 18.34 3.86
N SER A 183 -18.44 18.50 2.69
CA SER A 183 -18.51 17.50 1.63
C SER A 183 -17.66 16.26 1.97
N VAL A 184 -18.11 15.08 1.56
CA VAL A 184 -17.34 13.83 1.69
C VAL A 184 -16.36 13.70 0.51
N PRO A 185 -15.07 13.40 0.77
CA PRO A 185 -14.45 13.27 2.08
C PRO A 185 -14.19 14.62 2.74
N ALA A 186 -14.20 14.68 4.09
CA ALA A 186 -13.81 15.87 4.81
C ALA A 186 -12.34 16.26 4.48
N PRO A 187 -11.96 17.57 4.59
CA PRO A 187 -10.62 18.02 4.15
C PRO A 187 -9.45 17.26 4.78
N ALA A 188 -9.53 16.91 6.05
CA ALA A 188 -8.51 16.12 6.72
C ALA A 188 -8.42 14.70 6.13
N THR A 189 -9.54 14.03 5.94
CA THR A 189 -9.60 12.69 5.32
C THR A 189 -9.04 12.74 3.89
N ALA A 190 -9.39 13.76 3.09
CA ALA A 190 -8.83 13.95 1.75
C ALA A 190 -7.30 14.11 1.77
N ASN A 191 -6.76 14.88 2.72
CA ASN A 191 -5.32 15.05 2.89
C ASN A 191 -4.63 13.74 3.31
N ILE A 192 -5.24 12.92 4.18
CA ILE A 192 -4.73 11.60 4.54
C ILE A 192 -4.67 10.70 3.32
N LEU A 193 -5.72 10.68 2.51
CA LEU A 193 -5.87 9.80 1.35
C LEU A 193 -5.07 10.26 0.10
N TYR A 194 -4.31 11.33 0.19
CA TYR A 194 -3.44 11.77 -0.91
C TYR A 194 -2.49 10.66 -1.35
N ASN A 195 -2.45 10.37 -2.67
CA ASN A 195 -1.74 9.26 -3.33
C ASN A 195 -2.24 7.85 -2.95
N ILE A 196 -3.45 7.72 -2.41
CA ILE A 196 -4.12 6.45 -2.18
C ILE A 196 -5.24 6.30 -3.21
N PRO A 197 -5.39 5.14 -3.88
CA PRO A 197 -6.49 4.94 -4.82
C PRO A 197 -7.83 4.91 -4.07
N ILE A 198 -8.70 5.84 -4.43
CA ILE A 198 -10.04 6.02 -3.86
C ILE A 198 -11.10 6.02 -4.95
N TYR A 199 -12.33 5.72 -4.58
CA TYR A 199 -13.50 5.86 -5.45
C TYR A 199 -14.75 6.17 -4.63
N THR A 200 -15.83 6.53 -5.31
CA THR A 200 -17.16 6.75 -4.74
C THR A 200 -18.15 5.78 -5.38
N ASN A 201 -19.25 5.50 -4.70
CA ASN A 201 -20.40 4.77 -5.21
C ASN A 201 -21.70 5.51 -4.87
N GLU A 202 -22.84 4.80 -4.97
CA GLU A 202 -24.18 5.36 -4.73
C GLU A 202 -24.49 5.67 -3.27
N TYR A 203 -23.75 5.12 -2.30
CA TYR A 203 -24.07 5.25 -0.86
C TYR A 203 -23.68 6.61 -0.31
N GLU A 204 -24.66 7.29 0.30
CA GLU A 204 -24.44 8.61 0.90
C GLU A 204 -23.77 8.56 2.27
N GLY A 205 -23.02 9.60 2.53
CA GLY A 205 -22.28 9.83 3.77
C GLY A 205 -20.84 9.31 3.73
N GLU A 206 -20.09 9.61 4.78
CA GLU A 206 -18.70 9.21 4.94
C GLU A 206 -18.59 7.70 5.21
N LEU A 207 -17.92 6.96 4.33
CA LEU A 207 -17.62 5.54 4.50
C LEU A 207 -16.20 5.31 5.00
N CYS A 208 -15.29 6.22 4.72
CA CYS A 208 -13.92 6.17 5.21
C CYS A 208 -13.65 7.31 6.19
N THR A 209 -13.51 6.98 7.46
CA THR A 209 -13.22 7.95 8.51
C THR A 209 -11.75 8.38 8.51
N PRO A 210 -11.39 9.55 9.10
CA PRO A 210 -9.99 9.97 9.22
C PRO A 210 -9.12 8.92 9.92
N THR A 211 -9.64 8.28 10.97
CA THR A 211 -8.95 7.21 11.72
C THR A 211 -8.68 5.99 10.84
N GLY A 212 -9.72 5.51 10.13
CA GLY A 212 -9.59 4.38 9.20
C GLY A 212 -8.60 4.66 8.07
N ALA A 213 -8.69 5.85 7.47
CA ALA A 213 -7.77 6.30 6.43
C ALA A 213 -6.30 6.33 6.91
N ALA A 214 -6.05 6.86 8.12
CA ALA A 214 -4.71 6.97 8.68
C ALA A 214 -4.12 5.59 9.02
N ILE A 215 -4.92 4.68 9.55
CA ILE A 215 -4.51 3.30 9.83
C ILE A 215 -4.11 2.60 8.52
N ILE A 216 -4.94 2.70 7.48
CA ILE A 216 -4.64 2.11 6.17
C ILE A 216 -3.37 2.72 5.57
N LYS A 217 -3.25 4.05 5.59
CA LYS A 217 -2.05 4.76 5.09
C LYS A 217 -0.77 4.30 5.78
N HIS A 218 -0.83 4.00 7.07
CA HIS A 218 0.33 3.58 7.86
C HIS A 218 0.74 2.14 7.59
N PHE A 219 -0.21 1.21 7.51
CA PHE A 219 0.09 -0.23 7.46
C PHE A 219 0.10 -0.83 6.07
N VAL A 220 -0.66 -0.29 5.12
CA VAL A 220 -0.78 -0.85 3.77
C VAL A 220 0.45 -0.54 2.94
N THR A 221 1.06 -1.58 2.39
CA THR A 221 2.27 -1.48 1.58
C THR A 221 1.99 -1.34 0.09
N SER A 222 0.81 -1.78 -0.37
CA SER A 222 0.38 -1.64 -1.77
C SER A 222 -1.14 -1.72 -1.88
N PHE A 223 -1.69 -1.08 -2.91
CA PHE A 223 -3.11 -1.08 -3.23
C PHE A 223 -3.37 -1.80 -4.54
N GLY A 224 -4.53 -2.47 -4.65
CA GLY A 224 -4.94 -3.16 -5.86
C GLY A 224 -5.85 -4.35 -5.60
N GLN A 225 -5.93 -5.23 -6.60
CA GLN A 225 -6.70 -6.47 -6.50
C GLN A 225 -6.05 -7.43 -5.50
N MET A 226 -6.88 -8.34 -4.95
CA MET A 226 -6.39 -9.41 -4.10
C MET A 226 -5.36 -10.26 -4.86
N PRO A 227 -4.15 -10.44 -4.30
CA PRO A 227 -3.14 -11.29 -4.93
C PRO A 227 -3.59 -12.75 -4.89
N ILE A 228 -2.98 -13.58 -5.74
CA ILE A 228 -3.18 -15.03 -5.67
C ILE A 228 -2.61 -15.53 -4.34
N MET A 229 -3.47 -15.99 -3.46
CA MET A 229 -3.11 -16.53 -2.15
C MET A 229 -4.07 -17.62 -1.70
N ARG A 230 -3.59 -18.54 -0.85
CA ARG A 230 -4.45 -19.52 -0.17
C ARG A 230 -4.97 -18.90 1.11
N ILE A 231 -6.26 -18.56 1.13
CA ILE A 231 -6.91 -17.98 2.30
C ILE A 231 -6.93 -18.99 3.44
N LYS A 232 -6.51 -18.57 4.62
CA LYS A 232 -6.50 -19.36 5.86
C LYS A 232 -7.58 -18.89 6.83
N LYS A 233 -7.86 -17.59 6.86
CA LYS A 233 -8.88 -16.99 7.74
C LYS A 233 -9.51 -15.78 7.05
N ILE A 234 -10.78 -15.55 7.38
CA ILE A 234 -11.54 -14.38 6.91
C ILE A 234 -12.15 -13.73 8.15
N GLY A 235 -12.14 -12.41 8.19
CA GLY A 235 -12.78 -11.62 9.24
C GLY A 235 -13.67 -10.54 8.64
N TYR A 236 -14.85 -10.34 9.24
CA TYR A 236 -15.83 -9.34 8.86
C TYR A 236 -16.01 -8.35 10.01
N GLY A 237 -15.50 -7.14 9.84
CA GLY A 237 -15.66 -6.06 10.81
C GLY A 237 -16.81 -5.16 10.45
N MET A 238 -17.90 -5.21 11.22
CA MET A 238 -19.15 -4.51 10.96
C MET A 238 -19.12 -3.10 11.54
N GLY A 239 -19.44 -2.10 10.70
CA GLY A 239 -19.61 -0.71 11.10
C GLY A 239 -20.99 -0.42 11.69
N ALA A 240 -21.15 0.79 12.25
CA ALA A 240 -22.39 1.20 12.92
C ALA A 240 -23.51 1.58 11.93
N ARG A 241 -23.20 2.02 10.72
CA ARG A 241 -24.20 2.54 9.76
C ARG A 241 -25.18 1.48 9.31
N LYS A 242 -26.45 1.90 9.21
CA LYS A 242 -27.56 1.11 8.64
C LYS A 242 -27.76 1.57 7.18
N ILE A 243 -27.27 0.77 6.26
CA ILE A 243 -27.45 0.95 4.81
C ILE A 243 -27.93 -0.38 4.21
N GLU A 244 -28.40 -0.35 2.98
CA GLU A 244 -28.99 -1.52 2.30
C GLU A 244 -28.06 -2.72 2.21
N ILE A 245 -26.77 -2.50 2.07
CA ILE A 245 -25.75 -3.55 2.06
C ILE A 245 -24.97 -3.57 3.39
N PRO A 246 -24.33 -4.68 3.75
CA PRO A 246 -23.54 -4.76 4.96
C PRO A 246 -22.39 -3.78 4.96
N ASN A 247 -22.44 -2.76 5.82
CA ASN A 247 -21.33 -1.86 6.06
C ASN A 247 -20.23 -2.61 6.82
N CYS A 248 -19.25 -3.13 6.10
CA CYS A 248 -18.16 -3.91 6.72
C CYS A 248 -16.84 -3.79 5.97
N VAL A 249 -15.74 -3.93 6.72
CA VAL A 249 -14.42 -4.25 6.18
C VAL A 249 -14.25 -5.76 6.19
N ARG A 250 -13.75 -6.34 5.10
CA ARG A 250 -13.36 -7.73 5.04
C ARG A 250 -11.84 -7.86 5.13
N ALA A 251 -11.35 -8.67 6.04
CA ALA A 251 -9.94 -8.98 6.20
C ALA A 251 -9.67 -10.44 5.81
N PHE A 252 -8.80 -10.67 4.85
CA PHE A 252 -8.42 -11.99 4.38
C PHE A 252 -6.97 -12.26 4.76
N LEU A 253 -6.74 -13.23 5.63
CA LEU A 253 -5.41 -13.68 6.00
C LEU A 253 -5.08 -14.96 5.25
N GLY A 254 -4.02 -14.94 4.47
CA GLY A 254 -3.62 -16.07 3.66
C GLY A 254 -2.12 -16.20 3.49
N GLU A 255 -1.74 -17.20 2.72
CA GLU A 255 -0.36 -17.46 2.35
C GLU A 255 -0.23 -17.42 0.83
N SER A 256 0.74 -16.66 0.36
CA SER A 256 1.20 -16.73 -1.02
C SER A 256 2.48 -17.55 -1.08
N ASP A 257 2.58 -18.42 -2.06
CA ASP A 257 3.81 -19.15 -2.30
C ASP A 257 4.93 -18.13 -2.54
N LYS A 258 6.05 -18.25 -1.81
CA LYS A 258 7.18 -17.30 -1.88
C LYS A 258 7.68 -17.08 -3.31
N ASP A 259 7.47 -18.05 -4.18
CA ASP A 259 7.92 -18.03 -5.55
C ASP A 259 7.00 -17.22 -6.50
N ALA A 260 5.74 -16.96 -6.13
CA ALA A 260 4.82 -16.20 -6.98
C ALA A 260 5.15 -14.69 -7.04
N ASP A 261 5.68 -14.09 -5.95
CA ASP A 261 6.03 -12.66 -5.91
C ASP A 261 7.49 -12.37 -6.37
N THR A 262 8.37 -13.38 -6.31
CA THR A 262 9.77 -13.22 -6.72
C THR A 262 10.03 -13.54 -8.18
N THR A 263 9.03 -14.06 -8.89
CA THR A 263 9.24 -14.69 -10.19
C THR A 263 8.36 -14.16 -11.32
N SER A 264 7.29 -13.43 -11.04
CA SER A 264 6.51 -12.75 -12.08
C SER A 264 6.58 -11.24 -11.92
N ASN A 265 7.37 -10.63 -12.78
CA ASN A 265 7.40 -9.18 -12.93
C ASN A 265 6.50 -8.84 -14.12
N THR A 266 5.50 -7.99 -13.89
CA THR A 266 4.65 -7.48 -14.95
C THR A 266 5.32 -6.27 -15.58
N ILE A 267 5.46 -6.30 -16.88
CA ILE A 267 6.07 -5.23 -17.69
C ILE A 267 5.15 -4.86 -18.83
N ALA A 268 5.37 -3.72 -19.41
CA ALA A 268 4.76 -3.35 -20.67
C ALA A 268 5.77 -3.48 -21.82
N GLN A 269 5.28 -4.01 -22.93
CA GLN A 269 5.94 -4.00 -24.21
C GLN A 269 5.24 -3.00 -25.11
N LEU A 270 5.96 -1.95 -25.50
CA LEU A 270 5.51 -0.90 -26.40
C LEU A 270 6.09 -1.15 -27.78
N GLN A 271 5.25 -1.17 -28.82
CA GLN A 271 5.66 -1.51 -30.16
C GLN A 271 5.08 -0.55 -31.20
N CYS A 272 5.88 -0.23 -32.21
CA CYS A 272 5.44 0.44 -33.42
C CYS A 272 6.17 -0.10 -34.67
N ASN A 273 5.55 0.04 -35.82
CA ASN A 273 6.15 -0.31 -37.09
C ASN A 273 6.63 0.95 -37.78
N LEU A 274 7.85 0.95 -38.31
CA LEU A 274 8.53 2.09 -38.92
C LEU A 274 9.06 1.68 -40.29
N ASP A 275 8.65 2.38 -41.38
CA ASP A 275 9.13 2.20 -42.75
C ASP A 275 9.74 3.46 -43.35
N ASP A 276 9.84 4.55 -42.57
CA ASP A 276 10.25 5.87 -42.97
C ASP A 276 11.23 6.56 -41.99
N ILE A 277 11.97 5.79 -41.22
CA ILE A 277 12.98 6.26 -40.27
C ILE A 277 14.38 5.87 -40.72
N THR A 278 15.36 6.77 -40.54
CA THR A 278 16.77 6.46 -40.80
C THR A 278 17.36 5.60 -39.67
N GLY A 279 18.43 4.82 -40.02
CA GLY A 279 19.12 4.02 -38.98
C GLY A 279 19.73 4.88 -37.85
N GLU A 280 20.20 6.09 -38.17
CA GLU A 280 20.75 7.06 -37.23
C GLU A 280 19.67 7.54 -36.23
N ALA A 281 18.49 7.93 -36.73
CA ALA A 281 17.38 8.36 -35.91
C ALA A 281 16.84 7.21 -35.04
N LEU A 282 16.82 5.99 -35.58
CA LEU A 282 16.42 4.79 -34.86
C LEU A 282 17.39 4.46 -33.71
N SER A 283 18.71 4.58 -33.97
CA SER A 283 19.75 4.39 -32.95
C SER A 283 19.64 5.42 -31.83
N PHE A 284 19.49 6.68 -32.20
CA PHE A 284 19.30 7.77 -31.24
C PHE A 284 18.10 7.58 -30.35
N ALA A 285 16.95 7.22 -30.93
CA ALA A 285 15.73 6.93 -30.16
C ALA A 285 15.96 5.76 -29.20
N SER A 286 16.63 4.69 -29.65
CA SER A 286 16.93 3.52 -28.83
C SER A 286 17.82 3.85 -27.63
N GLU A 287 18.90 4.57 -27.86
CA GLU A 287 19.85 4.99 -26.82
C GLU A 287 19.18 5.91 -25.81
N LEU A 288 18.40 6.89 -26.27
CA LEU A 288 17.65 7.80 -25.40
C LEU A 288 16.68 7.04 -24.47
N LEU A 289 15.92 6.08 -25.02
CA LEU A 289 14.98 5.30 -24.20
C LEU A 289 15.72 4.47 -23.14
N LEU A 290 16.86 3.87 -23.49
CA LEU A 290 17.70 3.14 -22.53
C LEU A 290 18.26 4.05 -21.44
N GLU A 291 18.75 5.22 -21.78
CA GLU A 291 19.23 6.24 -20.82
C GLU A 291 18.11 6.71 -19.87
N LYS A 292 16.87 6.82 -20.35
CA LYS A 292 15.69 7.16 -19.55
C LYS A 292 15.18 6.00 -18.70
N GLY A 293 15.83 4.83 -18.78
CA GLY A 293 15.56 3.68 -17.92
C GLY A 293 14.53 2.71 -18.49
N ALA A 294 14.43 2.58 -19.81
CA ALA A 294 13.79 1.43 -20.42
C ALA A 294 14.52 0.15 -20.00
N LEU A 295 13.76 -0.94 -19.81
CA LEU A 295 14.33 -2.21 -19.42
C LEU A 295 15.08 -2.89 -20.55
N ASP A 296 14.59 -2.69 -21.77
CA ASP A 296 15.21 -3.15 -23.01
C ASP A 296 14.63 -2.37 -24.20
N VAL A 297 15.43 -2.17 -25.25
CA VAL A 297 15.01 -1.60 -26.52
C VAL A 297 15.68 -2.38 -27.64
N PHE A 298 14.88 -2.85 -28.58
CA PHE A 298 15.39 -3.56 -29.74
C PHE A 298 14.44 -3.40 -30.92
N TYR A 299 14.92 -3.76 -32.10
CA TYR A 299 14.11 -3.73 -33.30
C TYR A 299 14.35 -4.98 -34.15
N THR A 300 13.29 -5.39 -34.85
CA THR A 300 13.27 -6.56 -35.73
C THR A 300 12.87 -6.14 -37.14
N SER A 301 13.58 -6.60 -38.13
CA SER A 301 13.23 -6.35 -39.55
C SER A 301 11.91 -7.01 -39.89
N ILE A 302 11.02 -6.27 -40.54
CA ILE A 302 9.69 -6.73 -40.96
C ILE A 302 9.41 -6.27 -42.39
N GLN A 303 8.50 -7.01 -43.06
CA GLN A 303 7.91 -6.56 -44.31
C GLN A 303 6.54 -5.94 -44.03
N MET A 304 6.34 -4.72 -44.47
CA MET A 304 5.10 -3.96 -44.25
C MET A 304 4.21 -3.99 -45.50
N LYS A 305 2.97 -3.44 -45.37
CA LYS A 305 2.06 -3.27 -46.52
C LYS A 305 2.75 -2.51 -47.65
N LYS A 306 2.30 -2.73 -48.89
CA LYS A 306 2.88 -2.18 -50.12
C LYS A 306 4.33 -2.62 -50.35
N ASN A 307 4.71 -3.78 -49.85
CA ASN A 307 6.04 -4.37 -49.99
C ASN A 307 7.19 -3.48 -49.48
N ARG A 308 6.98 -2.68 -48.47
CA ARG A 308 8.01 -1.83 -47.91
C ARG A 308 8.78 -2.57 -46.82
N PRO A 309 10.12 -2.57 -46.88
CA PRO A 309 10.94 -2.98 -45.75
C PRO A 309 10.75 -2.01 -44.60
N GLY A 310 10.72 -2.51 -43.38
CA GLY A 310 10.62 -1.68 -42.20
C GLY A 310 11.13 -2.40 -40.96
N VAL A 311 10.95 -1.78 -39.81
CA VAL A 311 11.34 -2.34 -38.53
C VAL A 311 10.17 -2.33 -37.56
N LEU A 312 10.02 -3.40 -36.79
CA LEU A 312 9.23 -3.45 -35.59
C LEU A 312 10.08 -2.95 -34.44
N PHE A 313 9.87 -1.73 -34.02
CA PHE A 313 10.53 -1.14 -32.88
C PHE A 313 9.83 -1.61 -31.60
N THR A 314 10.61 -2.06 -30.61
CA THR A 314 10.09 -2.59 -29.35
C THR A 314 10.82 -1.96 -28.18
N CYS A 315 10.07 -1.38 -27.24
CA CYS A 315 10.56 -0.89 -25.96
C CYS A 315 9.88 -1.65 -24.83
N ILE A 316 10.66 -2.19 -23.90
CA ILE A 316 10.19 -2.87 -22.69
C ILE A 316 10.40 -1.93 -21.51
N CYS A 317 9.32 -1.69 -20.73
CA CYS A 317 9.36 -0.79 -19.60
C CYS A 317 8.54 -1.31 -18.40
N GLU A 318 8.77 -0.69 -17.25
CA GLU A 318 7.94 -0.89 -16.07
C GLU A 318 6.52 -0.34 -16.30
N MET A 319 5.53 -0.94 -15.64
CA MET A 319 4.12 -0.56 -15.83
C MET A 319 3.85 0.91 -15.48
N GLU A 320 4.55 1.43 -14.47
CA GLU A 320 4.39 2.81 -13.99
C GLU A 320 4.93 3.86 -14.97
N LYS A 321 5.78 3.44 -15.93
CA LYS A 321 6.44 4.31 -16.90
C LYS A 321 5.88 4.18 -18.32
N VAL A 322 4.79 3.46 -18.51
CA VAL A 322 4.24 3.16 -19.84
C VAL A 322 3.92 4.42 -20.63
N ASP A 323 3.16 5.35 -20.04
CA ASP A 323 2.73 6.57 -20.73
C ASP A 323 3.92 7.49 -21.03
N PHE A 324 4.92 7.52 -20.16
CA PHE A 324 6.16 8.26 -20.36
C PHE A 324 6.93 7.73 -21.58
N PHE A 325 7.14 6.40 -21.67
CA PHE A 325 7.85 5.81 -22.80
C PHE A 325 7.04 5.84 -24.09
N ALA A 326 5.72 5.68 -24.01
CA ALA A 326 4.86 5.83 -25.20
C ALA A 326 4.99 7.25 -25.81
N LYS A 327 5.00 8.29 -24.96
CA LYS A 327 5.23 9.68 -25.40
C LYS A 327 6.61 9.84 -26.06
N LEU A 328 7.68 9.32 -25.47
CA LEU A 328 9.01 9.41 -26.05
C LEU A 328 9.10 8.71 -27.41
N ILE A 329 8.50 7.53 -27.56
CA ILE A 329 8.46 6.83 -28.84
C ILE A 329 7.76 7.67 -29.90
N LEU A 330 6.62 8.29 -29.59
CA LEU A 330 5.89 9.17 -30.49
C LEU A 330 6.68 10.44 -30.85
N GLU A 331 7.49 10.95 -29.94
CA GLU A 331 8.28 12.17 -30.12
C GLU A 331 9.57 11.94 -30.94
N TYR A 332 10.23 10.79 -30.73
CA TYR A 332 11.56 10.52 -31.29
C TYR A 332 11.56 9.51 -32.45
N THR A 333 10.38 9.08 -32.90
CA THR A 333 10.23 8.23 -34.11
C THR A 333 9.18 8.81 -35.05
N SER A 334 9.11 8.29 -36.27
CA SER A 334 8.10 8.70 -37.27
C SER A 334 6.72 8.11 -37.04
N THR A 335 6.52 7.28 -35.99
CA THR A 335 5.24 6.60 -35.77
C THR A 335 4.13 7.54 -35.32
N PHE A 336 2.90 7.32 -35.79
CA PHE A 336 1.68 7.97 -35.30
C PHE A 336 0.98 7.20 -34.17
N GLY A 337 1.46 5.99 -33.83
CA GLY A 337 0.80 5.20 -32.82
C GLY A 337 1.67 4.08 -32.26
N VAL A 338 1.48 3.82 -30.96
CA VAL A 338 2.21 2.80 -30.21
C VAL A 338 1.23 1.77 -29.68
N ARG A 339 1.50 0.48 -29.94
CA ARG A 339 0.75 -0.64 -29.37
C ARG A 339 1.33 -0.98 -28.01
N LYS A 340 0.45 -1.23 -27.05
CA LYS A 340 0.82 -1.67 -25.70
C LYS A 340 0.36 -3.10 -25.46
N THR A 341 1.29 -3.94 -25.02
CA THR A 341 1.01 -5.30 -24.54
C THR A 341 1.54 -5.47 -23.14
N ILE A 342 0.72 -6.02 -22.25
CA ILE A 342 1.13 -6.31 -20.87
C ILE A 342 1.65 -7.74 -20.81
N CYS A 343 2.90 -7.90 -20.39
CA CYS A 343 3.58 -9.18 -20.32
C CYS A 343 3.97 -9.53 -18.90
N LYS A 344 3.76 -10.80 -18.52
CA LYS A 344 4.37 -11.39 -17.32
C LYS A 344 5.69 -12.03 -17.72
N ARG A 345 6.73 -11.82 -16.92
CA ARG A 345 8.04 -12.44 -17.16
C ARG A 345 8.54 -13.15 -15.91
N TYR A 346 9.29 -14.21 -16.11
CA TYR A 346 9.99 -14.91 -15.05
C TYR A 346 11.42 -14.41 -14.98
N ILE A 347 11.87 -13.96 -13.81
CA ILE A 347 13.21 -13.42 -13.59
C ILE A 347 13.85 -14.03 -12.35
N LEU A 348 15.15 -14.23 -12.40
CA LEU A 348 15.92 -14.56 -11.20
C LEU A 348 16.20 -13.30 -10.39
N ASN A 349 16.15 -13.41 -9.06
CA ASN A 349 16.58 -12.32 -8.16
C ASN A 349 18.04 -12.03 -8.42
N ARG A 350 18.37 -10.78 -8.76
CA ARG A 350 19.72 -10.37 -9.15
C ARG A 350 20.43 -9.69 -7.99
N LYS A 351 21.68 -10.11 -7.76
CA LYS A 351 22.59 -9.45 -6.83
C LYS A 351 23.90 -9.20 -7.55
N THR A 352 24.50 -8.02 -7.34
CA THR A 352 25.83 -7.72 -7.84
C THR A 352 26.79 -7.72 -6.65
N SER A 353 27.86 -8.47 -6.76
CA SER A 353 28.94 -8.52 -5.77
C SER A 353 30.28 -8.23 -6.46
N VAL A 354 31.25 -7.74 -5.71
CA VAL A 354 32.60 -7.51 -6.24
C VAL A 354 33.48 -8.69 -5.83
N GLN A 355 34.12 -9.32 -6.80
CA GLN A 355 35.07 -10.39 -6.60
C GLN A 355 36.48 -9.94 -6.94
N LYS A 356 37.42 -10.21 -6.05
CA LYS A 356 38.86 -9.99 -6.29
C LYS A 356 39.40 -11.08 -7.21
N THR A 357 39.99 -10.69 -8.32
CA THR A 357 40.53 -11.60 -9.35
C THR A 357 41.99 -11.25 -9.63
N PRO A 358 42.74 -12.10 -10.36
CA PRO A 358 44.10 -11.76 -10.81
C PRO A 358 44.18 -10.49 -11.65
N TYR A 359 43.04 -10.02 -12.17
CA TYR A 359 42.93 -8.81 -12.98
C TYR A 359 42.40 -7.59 -12.21
N GLY A 360 42.27 -7.71 -10.88
CA GLY A 360 41.65 -6.69 -10.03
C GLY A 360 40.24 -7.04 -9.60
N ASN A 361 39.50 -6.02 -9.14
CA ASN A 361 38.14 -6.15 -8.71
C ASN A 361 37.19 -6.20 -9.92
N ILE A 362 36.38 -7.25 -10.02
CA ILE A 362 35.40 -7.46 -11.08
C ILE A 362 34.03 -7.65 -10.43
N ARG A 363 33.02 -6.96 -10.95
CA ARG A 363 31.63 -7.13 -10.53
C ARG A 363 31.08 -8.43 -11.08
N ILE A 364 30.50 -9.25 -10.20
CA ILE A 364 29.84 -10.51 -10.55
C ILE A 364 28.33 -10.33 -10.34
N LYS A 365 27.57 -10.50 -11.39
CA LYS A 365 26.11 -10.54 -11.35
C LYS A 365 25.66 -11.97 -11.08
N THR A 366 24.97 -12.20 -9.98
CA THR A 366 24.39 -13.49 -9.61
C THR A 366 22.88 -13.39 -9.66
N GLY A 367 22.23 -14.32 -10.34
CA GLY A 367 20.79 -14.52 -10.37
C GLY A 367 20.40 -15.81 -9.66
N GLU A 368 19.43 -15.74 -8.75
CA GLU A 368 18.95 -16.88 -7.97
C GLU A 368 17.43 -16.92 -7.91
N GLY A 369 16.83 -18.09 -8.17
CA GLY A 369 15.38 -18.32 -8.13
C GLY A 369 15.03 -19.63 -8.80
N PHE A 370 13.84 -20.17 -8.55
CA PHE A 370 13.37 -21.46 -9.13
C PHE A 370 14.32 -22.65 -8.87
N GLY A 371 15.07 -22.64 -7.80
CA GLY A 371 16.11 -23.66 -7.59
C GLY A 371 17.35 -23.50 -8.48
N ILE A 372 17.45 -22.42 -9.25
CA ILE A 372 18.52 -22.13 -10.20
C ILE A 372 19.40 -21.01 -9.64
N LYS A 373 20.71 -21.21 -9.72
CA LYS A 373 21.69 -20.15 -9.45
C LYS A 373 22.61 -20.00 -10.66
N LYS A 374 22.76 -18.77 -11.17
CA LYS A 374 23.65 -18.43 -12.28
C LYS A 374 24.47 -17.23 -11.92
N SER A 375 25.77 -17.26 -12.21
CA SER A 375 26.67 -16.14 -11.98
C SER A 375 27.45 -15.82 -13.26
N LYS A 376 27.63 -14.52 -13.52
CA LYS A 376 28.48 -14.06 -14.64
C LYS A 376 29.18 -12.76 -14.26
N PRO A 377 30.40 -12.53 -14.75
CA PRO A 377 31.06 -11.25 -14.58
C PRO A 377 30.36 -10.18 -15.43
N GLU A 378 30.42 -8.92 -15.00
CA GLU A 378 29.89 -7.79 -15.78
C GLU A 378 30.73 -7.54 -17.02
N PHE A 379 30.05 -7.34 -18.15
CA PHE A 379 30.69 -7.17 -19.47
C PHE A 379 31.67 -6.01 -19.49
N GLU A 380 31.28 -4.85 -18.98
CA GLU A 380 32.10 -3.65 -18.98
C GLU A 380 33.42 -3.82 -18.23
N ASP A 381 33.40 -4.57 -17.12
CA ASP A 381 34.60 -4.82 -16.32
C ASP A 381 35.57 -5.73 -17.09
N ILE A 382 35.04 -6.77 -17.79
CA ILE A 382 35.88 -7.62 -18.65
C ILE A 382 36.48 -6.82 -19.81
N VAL A 383 35.67 -6.02 -20.50
CA VAL A 383 36.14 -5.16 -21.62
C VAL A 383 37.22 -4.20 -21.15
N LYS A 384 37.04 -3.55 -20.02
CA LYS A 384 38.05 -2.65 -19.45
C LYS A 384 39.37 -3.39 -19.17
N VAL A 385 39.31 -4.57 -18.57
CA VAL A 385 40.50 -5.38 -18.29
C VAL A 385 41.15 -5.88 -19.57
N ALA A 386 40.37 -6.36 -20.52
CA ALA A 386 40.86 -6.84 -21.83
C ALA A 386 41.68 -5.76 -22.55
N ARG A 387 41.15 -4.53 -22.60
CA ARG A 387 41.86 -3.37 -23.17
C ARG A 387 43.15 -3.04 -22.44
N ILE A 388 43.13 -2.99 -21.08
CA ILE A 388 44.31 -2.67 -20.26
C ILE A 388 45.40 -3.74 -20.40
N LYS A 389 45.01 -5.00 -20.48
CA LYS A 389 45.93 -6.15 -20.54
C LYS A 389 46.31 -6.57 -21.95
N ASN A 390 45.76 -5.95 -22.96
CA ASN A 390 45.87 -6.32 -24.40
C ASN A 390 45.63 -7.81 -24.64
N LYS A 391 44.50 -8.29 -24.06
CA LYS A 391 44.05 -9.70 -24.15
C LYS A 391 42.64 -9.74 -24.73
N THR A 392 42.28 -10.92 -25.24
CA THR A 392 40.92 -11.12 -25.77
C THR A 392 39.90 -11.17 -24.63
N PHE A 393 38.65 -10.84 -24.95
CA PHE A 393 37.53 -10.92 -24.00
C PHE A 393 37.41 -12.33 -23.39
N ASP A 394 37.54 -13.37 -24.23
CA ASP A 394 37.42 -14.75 -23.82
C ASP A 394 38.54 -15.25 -22.92
N GLU A 395 39.78 -14.81 -23.16
CA GLU A 395 40.91 -15.11 -22.27
C GLU A 395 40.68 -14.54 -20.86
N ILE A 396 40.23 -13.29 -20.75
CA ILE A 396 39.95 -12.69 -19.46
C ILE A 396 38.79 -13.42 -18.79
N LYS A 397 37.69 -13.69 -19.52
CA LYS A 397 36.50 -14.37 -19.00
C LYS A 397 36.80 -15.78 -18.49
N LYS A 398 37.58 -16.59 -19.21
CA LYS A 398 37.94 -17.96 -18.82
C LYS A 398 38.78 -18.00 -17.54
N ASN A 399 39.58 -16.98 -17.30
CA ASN A 399 40.46 -16.91 -16.12
C ASN A 399 39.77 -16.35 -14.86
N ILE A 400 38.49 -15.94 -14.95
CA ILE A 400 37.71 -15.54 -13.79
C ILE A 400 36.99 -16.79 -13.25
N LYS A 401 37.54 -17.36 -12.19
CA LYS A 401 36.88 -18.46 -11.45
C LYS A 401 35.74 -17.87 -10.64
N LEU A 402 34.51 -18.18 -11.03
CA LEU A 402 33.29 -17.79 -10.27
C LEU A 402 33.23 -18.66 -8.99
N LYS A 403 33.11 -18.04 -7.83
CA LYS A 403 32.92 -18.69 -6.54
C LYS A 403 31.44 -19.01 -6.27
#